data_0ee9e6cf30252cd9b8cb932695ed50ba
#
_entry.id   0ee9e6cf30252cd9b8cb932695ed50ba
#
_cell.length_a   1.000
_cell.length_b   1.000
_cell.length_c   1.000
_cell.angle_alpha   90.00
_cell.angle_beta   90.00
_cell.angle_gamma   90.00
#
_symmetry.space_group_name_H-M   'P 1'
#
loop_
_entity.id
_entity.type
_entity.pdbx_description
1 polymer ?
#
loop_
_entity_poly.entity_id
_entity_poly.type
_entity_poly.pdbx_seq_one_letter_code
_entity_poly.pdbx_strand_id
1 'polypeptide(L)'
;MAIYHCSIKIGSRSNGRSAVASSAYRSGQSLTSNETGITHDYTKKSGVVWNAVMIPEWAPKEYEDRTTLWNAVEKVEKNKNAQLFREIEVALPRELLREEQINCLSDYVYNHFVLVGMCADVAIHDKGDGNPHAHIMLTTRGIDLNGKWEQKEKKVYKLDERGERVPVIDQKTGKQKIGKNNRKMWERVTVQTNDWNNQDNAIIWRKAWADVCNQYLEHDKKIDHRSYAAQGIEELPTIHEGYIARKIEANGGISERCEINREIRQKNNLIREIIDEIKSITHQITELTQQKGEEINERFANLFKRQRRSRENINSERGNSSGKRGIEGTDIQSFIANLDSERGTAEIERQRSETERKNRDDERKRQDRARKREIEREERESKVREISSRARSRDEGPEL
;
A
#
# COMPACT_ATOMS: atom_id res chain seq x y z
N MET A 1 -16.82 4.05 -9.72
CA MET A 1 -15.82 3.71 -8.66
C MET A 1 -14.54 3.26 -9.35
N ALA A 2 -13.43 3.87 -9.01
CA ALA A 2 -12.12 3.52 -9.56
C ALA A 2 -11.78 2.06 -9.23
N ILE A 3 -11.23 1.34 -10.20
CA ILE A 3 -10.86 -0.07 -10.02
C ILE A 3 -9.38 -0.11 -9.66
N TYR A 4 -9.06 -0.70 -8.50
CA TYR A 4 -7.67 -0.98 -8.13
C TYR A 4 -7.16 -2.22 -8.86
N HIS A 5 -6.05 -2.07 -9.59
CA HIS A 5 -5.26 -3.18 -10.09
C HIS A 5 -3.78 -2.81 -10.05
N CYS A 6 -2.94 -3.69 -9.52
CA CYS A 6 -1.49 -3.58 -9.56
C CYS A 6 -0.91 -4.99 -9.55
N SER A 7 -0.40 -5.44 -10.68
CA SER A 7 0.29 -6.72 -10.82
C SER A 7 1.78 -6.51 -11.07
N ILE A 8 2.60 -7.37 -10.46
CA ILE A 8 4.06 -7.30 -10.55
C ILE A 8 4.57 -8.61 -11.12
N LYS A 9 5.34 -8.53 -12.20
CA LYS A 9 5.87 -9.68 -12.94
C LYS A 9 7.37 -9.50 -13.17
N ILE A 10 8.09 -10.59 -13.40
CA ILE A 10 9.52 -10.57 -13.77
C ILE A 10 9.66 -11.11 -15.18
N GLY A 11 10.33 -10.34 -16.04
CA GLY A 11 10.79 -10.80 -17.34
C GLY A 11 12.20 -11.37 -17.20
N SER A 12 12.39 -12.65 -17.53
CA SER A 12 13.67 -13.34 -17.45
C SER A 12 14.03 -14.02 -18.76
N ARG A 13 15.34 -14.23 -18.98
CA ARG A 13 15.84 -14.99 -20.12
C ARG A 13 15.35 -16.44 -20.10
N SER A 14 15.28 -17.06 -18.93
CA SER A 14 14.79 -18.43 -18.76
C SER A 14 13.34 -18.61 -19.22
N ASN A 15 12.54 -17.55 -19.20
CA ASN A 15 11.16 -17.54 -19.68
C ASN A 15 11.06 -17.12 -21.16
N GLY A 16 12.17 -17.09 -21.90
CA GLY A 16 12.21 -16.68 -23.30
C GLY A 16 11.88 -15.20 -23.53
N ARG A 17 12.01 -14.33 -22.48
CA ARG A 17 11.75 -12.90 -22.62
C ARG A 17 12.98 -12.16 -23.12
N SER A 18 12.75 -11.17 -24.00
CA SER A 18 13.69 -10.13 -24.37
C SER A 18 13.19 -8.80 -23.81
N ALA A 19 14.09 -8.01 -23.23
CA ALA A 19 13.77 -6.67 -22.73
C ALA A 19 13.46 -5.73 -23.88
N VAL A 20 14.24 -5.77 -24.97
CA VAL A 20 14.05 -4.98 -26.17
C VAL A 20 12.69 -5.28 -26.82
N ALA A 21 12.38 -6.58 -27.05
CA ALA A 21 11.09 -6.98 -27.61
C ALA A 21 9.90 -6.57 -26.72
N SER A 22 10.07 -6.70 -25.40
CA SER A 22 9.04 -6.35 -24.42
C SER A 22 8.78 -4.86 -24.40
N SER A 23 9.81 -4.04 -24.46
CA SER A 23 9.72 -2.58 -24.55
C SER A 23 9.10 -2.14 -25.88
N ALA A 24 9.55 -2.69 -27.03
CA ALA A 24 8.96 -2.41 -28.34
C ALA A 24 7.44 -2.66 -28.35
N TYR A 25 7.02 -3.82 -27.80
CA TYR A 25 5.58 -4.16 -27.73
C TYR A 25 4.78 -3.17 -26.90
N ARG A 26 5.31 -2.74 -25.73
CA ARG A 26 4.58 -1.84 -24.82
C ARG A 26 4.52 -0.42 -25.35
N SER A 27 5.63 0.08 -25.86
CA SER A 27 5.70 1.43 -26.41
C SER A 27 5.05 1.58 -27.78
N GLY A 28 4.75 0.47 -28.48
CA GLY A 28 4.28 0.50 -29.86
C GLY A 28 5.32 1.02 -30.84
N GLN A 29 6.59 0.74 -30.58
CA GLN A 29 7.72 1.24 -31.38
C GLN A 29 8.45 0.10 -32.09
N SER A 30 9.39 0.46 -32.98
CA SER A 30 10.28 -0.45 -33.66
C SER A 30 11.65 -0.39 -32.99
N LEU A 31 12.07 -1.45 -32.34
CA LEU A 31 13.35 -1.53 -31.63
C LEU A 31 14.17 -2.73 -32.12
N THR A 32 15.47 -2.54 -32.26
CA THR A 32 16.40 -3.59 -32.71
C THR A 32 17.20 -4.13 -31.53
N SER A 33 17.21 -5.45 -31.36
CA SER A 33 18.07 -6.11 -30.39
C SER A 33 19.47 -6.25 -30.94
N ASN A 34 20.47 -5.72 -30.24
CA ASN A 34 21.89 -5.84 -30.61
C ASN A 34 22.42 -7.25 -30.41
N GLU A 35 21.80 -8.03 -29.51
CA GLU A 35 22.24 -9.42 -29.22
C GLU A 35 21.83 -10.37 -30.34
N THR A 36 20.64 -10.19 -30.92
CA THR A 36 20.09 -11.11 -31.93
C THR A 36 20.05 -10.51 -33.34
N GLY A 37 20.23 -9.20 -33.49
CA GLY A 37 20.05 -8.48 -34.75
C GLY A 37 18.57 -8.37 -35.19
N ILE A 38 17.63 -8.84 -34.40
CA ILE A 38 16.21 -8.86 -34.73
C ILE A 38 15.57 -7.50 -34.41
N THR A 39 14.85 -6.95 -35.38
CA THR A 39 14.02 -5.76 -35.20
C THR A 39 12.60 -6.17 -34.82
N HIS A 40 12.15 -5.71 -33.66
CA HIS A 40 10.80 -5.93 -33.15
C HIS A 40 9.95 -4.71 -33.48
N ASP A 41 9.14 -4.81 -34.54
CA ASP A 41 8.31 -3.71 -35.03
C ASP A 41 6.85 -3.86 -34.55
N TYR A 42 6.41 -2.93 -33.70
CA TYR A 42 5.05 -2.82 -33.21
C TYR A 42 4.41 -1.46 -33.54
N THR A 43 4.91 -0.73 -34.53
CA THR A 43 4.40 0.59 -34.93
C THR A 43 2.94 0.56 -35.36
N LYS A 44 2.44 -0.60 -35.83
CA LYS A 44 1.05 -0.80 -36.19
C LYS A 44 0.12 -1.11 -35.01
N LYS A 45 0.68 -1.21 -33.78
CA LYS A 45 -0.11 -1.48 -32.58
C LYS A 45 -0.95 -0.27 -32.20
N SER A 46 -2.26 -0.46 -32.12
CA SER A 46 -3.21 0.56 -31.65
C SER A 46 -3.32 0.56 -30.12
N GLY A 47 -3.80 1.67 -29.57
CA GLY A 47 -4.14 1.81 -28.15
C GLY A 47 -2.96 2.19 -27.26
N VAL A 48 -1.77 2.46 -27.77
CA VAL A 48 -0.69 3.12 -27.03
C VAL A 48 -0.92 4.63 -27.13
N VAL A 49 -1.31 5.25 -26.03
CA VAL A 49 -1.73 6.66 -26.02
C VAL A 49 -0.69 7.61 -25.44
N TRP A 50 0.26 7.06 -24.68
CA TRP A 50 1.39 7.79 -24.13
C TRP A 50 2.50 6.82 -23.73
N ASN A 51 3.76 7.26 -23.86
CA ASN A 51 4.92 6.51 -23.35
C ASN A 51 6.10 7.46 -23.06
N ALA A 52 6.94 7.08 -22.11
CA ALA A 52 8.16 7.81 -21.74
C ALA A 52 9.20 6.86 -21.16
N VAL A 53 10.46 7.26 -21.25
CA VAL A 53 11.55 6.67 -20.47
C VAL A 53 11.95 7.69 -19.40
N MET A 54 12.02 7.26 -18.14
CA MET A 54 12.39 8.07 -16.99
C MET A 54 13.64 7.46 -16.37
N ILE A 55 14.68 8.27 -16.22
CA ILE A 55 15.97 7.83 -15.70
C ILE A 55 16.38 8.68 -14.49
N PRO A 56 17.21 8.14 -13.57
CA PRO A 56 17.84 8.91 -12.53
C PRO A 56 18.71 10.04 -13.11
N GLU A 57 18.81 11.18 -12.41
CA GLU A 57 19.58 12.35 -12.87
C GLU A 57 21.08 12.03 -13.12
N TRP A 58 21.62 11.06 -12.39
CA TRP A 58 23.00 10.61 -12.54
C TRP A 58 23.20 9.50 -13.58
N ALA A 59 22.12 9.02 -14.19
CA ALA A 59 22.22 8.02 -15.25
C ALA A 59 22.71 8.66 -16.55
N PRO A 60 23.42 7.89 -17.42
CA PRO A 60 23.80 8.38 -18.75
C PRO A 60 22.55 8.82 -19.53
N LYS A 61 22.57 10.05 -20.06
CA LYS A 61 21.44 10.61 -20.84
C LYS A 61 21.06 9.77 -22.03
N GLU A 62 21.99 9.01 -22.60
CA GLU A 62 21.75 8.06 -23.68
C GLU A 62 20.70 7.00 -23.35
N TYR A 63 20.45 6.74 -22.04
CA TYR A 63 19.40 5.82 -21.58
C TYR A 63 17.99 6.43 -21.61
N GLU A 64 17.83 7.68 -21.96
CA GLU A 64 16.53 8.25 -22.36
C GLU A 64 16.03 7.62 -23.69
N ASP A 65 16.96 7.14 -24.51
CA ASP A 65 16.63 6.33 -25.69
C ASP A 65 16.34 4.88 -25.26
N ARG A 66 15.13 4.44 -25.53
CA ARG A 66 14.61 3.12 -25.16
C ARG A 66 15.42 1.97 -25.74
N THR A 67 15.87 2.10 -26.99
CA THR A 67 16.68 1.08 -27.66
C THR A 67 18.02 0.93 -26.96
N THR A 68 18.67 2.03 -26.67
CA THR A 68 19.97 2.07 -25.97
C THR A 68 19.85 1.49 -24.58
N LEU A 69 18.84 1.89 -23.79
CA LEU A 69 18.62 1.41 -22.43
C LEU A 69 18.46 -0.11 -22.39
N TRP A 70 17.50 -0.66 -23.17
CA TRP A 70 17.20 -2.09 -23.06
C TRP A 70 18.26 -2.99 -23.68
N ASN A 71 18.99 -2.52 -24.70
CA ASN A 71 20.18 -3.22 -25.17
C ASN A 71 21.32 -3.21 -24.15
N ALA A 72 21.51 -2.12 -23.41
CA ALA A 72 22.47 -2.06 -22.32
C ALA A 72 22.11 -3.02 -21.18
N VAL A 73 20.82 -3.13 -20.84
CA VAL A 73 20.32 -4.12 -19.86
C VAL A 73 20.61 -5.54 -20.33
N GLU A 74 20.24 -5.91 -21.55
CA GLU A 74 20.49 -7.26 -22.08
C GLU A 74 21.99 -7.59 -22.13
N LYS A 75 22.85 -6.61 -22.43
CA LYS A 75 24.29 -6.75 -22.44
C LYS A 75 24.89 -7.02 -21.05
N VAL A 76 24.34 -6.43 -19.98
CA VAL A 76 24.85 -6.62 -18.61
C VAL A 76 24.27 -7.87 -17.95
N GLU A 77 23.04 -8.26 -18.29
CA GLU A 77 22.34 -9.42 -17.75
C GLU A 77 22.65 -10.72 -18.57
N LYS A 78 23.88 -11.22 -18.49
CA LYS A 78 24.39 -12.30 -19.35
C LYS A 78 23.96 -13.72 -18.97
N ASN A 79 23.53 -13.94 -17.73
CA ASN A 79 23.21 -15.27 -17.23
C ASN A 79 21.94 -15.83 -17.88
N LYS A 80 21.89 -17.15 -18.15
CA LYS A 80 20.73 -17.83 -18.71
C LYS A 80 19.46 -17.59 -17.92
N ASN A 81 19.54 -17.44 -16.59
CA ASN A 81 18.42 -17.19 -15.69
C ASN A 81 18.32 -15.73 -15.27
N ALA A 82 18.99 -14.80 -15.98
CA ALA A 82 18.97 -13.40 -15.61
C ALA A 82 17.56 -12.82 -15.67
N GLN A 83 17.20 -12.11 -14.62
CA GLN A 83 16.05 -11.21 -14.63
C GLN A 83 16.44 -9.96 -15.43
N LEU A 84 15.74 -9.72 -16.54
CA LEU A 84 16.01 -8.60 -17.45
C LEU A 84 15.29 -7.32 -16.99
N PHE A 85 14.06 -7.46 -16.54
CA PHE A 85 13.26 -6.35 -16.08
C PHE A 85 12.19 -6.82 -15.08
N ARG A 86 11.71 -5.88 -14.28
CA ARG A 86 10.48 -6.03 -13.53
C ARG A 86 9.39 -5.22 -14.22
N GLU A 87 8.25 -5.82 -14.39
CA GLU A 87 7.08 -5.16 -14.94
C GLU A 87 6.04 -4.92 -13.83
N ILE A 88 5.54 -3.71 -13.75
CA ILE A 88 4.37 -3.36 -12.96
C ILE A 88 3.28 -2.93 -13.93
N GLU A 89 2.12 -3.58 -13.84
CA GLU A 89 0.94 -3.26 -14.63
C GLU A 89 -0.12 -2.71 -13.67
N VAL A 90 -0.59 -1.50 -13.92
CA VAL A 90 -1.55 -0.79 -13.07
C VAL A 90 -2.76 -0.33 -13.87
N ALA A 91 -3.96 -0.44 -13.27
CA ALA A 91 -5.15 0.23 -13.82
C ALA A 91 -5.10 1.72 -13.49
N LEU A 92 -5.40 2.55 -14.47
CA LEU A 92 -5.53 3.99 -14.30
C LEU A 92 -6.98 4.35 -13.92
N PRO A 93 -7.20 5.24 -12.96
CA PRO A 93 -8.54 5.70 -12.62
C PRO A 93 -9.22 6.35 -13.83
N ARG A 94 -10.41 5.87 -14.18
CA ARG A 94 -11.22 6.42 -15.31
C ARG A 94 -11.84 7.76 -14.99
N GLU A 95 -11.89 8.11 -13.74
CA GLU A 95 -12.38 9.34 -13.18
C GLU A 95 -11.45 10.52 -13.47
N LEU A 96 -10.18 10.23 -13.76
CA LEU A 96 -9.15 11.23 -14.06
C LEU A 96 -9.09 11.53 -15.55
N LEU A 97 -8.85 12.78 -15.90
CA LEU A 97 -8.50 13.17 -17.27
C LEU A 97 -7.16 12.55 -17.68
N ARG A 98 -6.91 12.47 -18.99
CA ARG A 98 -5.65 11.85 -19.51
C ARG A 98 -4.41 12.52 -18.94
N GLU A 99 -4.38 13.82 -18.84
CA GLU A 99 -3.26 14.57 -18.28
C GLU A 99 -3.05 14.24 -16.80
N GLU A 100 -4.11 14.15 -16.02
CA GLU A 100 -4.06 13.75 -14.61
C GLU A 100 -3.60 12.30 -14.45
N GLN A 101 -4.03 11.39 -15.34
CA GLN A 101 -3.55 10.00 -15.36
C GLN A 101 -2.04 9.94 -15.64
N ILE A 102 -1.52 10.77 -16.56
CA ILE A 102 -0.08 10.84 -16.85
C ILE A 102 0.67 11.39 -15.65
N ASN A 103 0.19 12.45 -15.01
CA ASN A 103 0.81 13.06 -13.84
C ASN A 103 0.83 12.07 -12.65
N CYS A 104 -0.31 11.45 -12.35
CA CYS A 104 -0.43 10.43 -11.31
C CYS A 104 0.56 9.26 -11.52
N LEU A 105 0.64 8.76 -12.75
CA LEU A 105 1.56 7.69 -13.12
C LEU A 105 3.02 8.13 -13.01
N SER A 106 3.33 9.35 -13.46
CA SER A 106 4.68 9.92 -13.41
C SER A 106 5.15 10.13 -11.98
N ASP A 107 4.29 10.66 -11.11
CA ASP A 107 4.57 10.81 -9.68
C ASP A 107 4.86 9.46 -9.01
N TYR A 108 4.05 8.45 -9.30
CA TYR A 108 4.28 7.11 -8.79
C TYR A 108 5.62 6.54 -9.24
N VAL A 109 5.92 6.62 -10.55
CA VAL A 109 7.15 6.06 -11.13
C VAL A 109 8.37 6.81 -10.63
N TYR A 110 8.33 8.13 -10.64
CA TYR A 110 9.46 8.95 -10.23
C TYR A 110 9.80 8.75 -8.75
N ASN A 111 8.80 8.89 -7.88
CA ASN A 111 9.04 8.88 -6.43
C ASN A 111 9.40 7.48 -5.88
N HIS A 112 8.90 6.41 -6.50
CA HIS A 112 9.09 5.06 -5.95
C HIS A 112 10.15 4.23 -6.66
N PHE A 113 10.56 4.61 -7.89
CA PHE A 113 11.52 3.83 -8.68
C PHE A 113 12.69 4.65 -9.19
N VAL A 114 12.45 5.80 -9.81
CA VAL A 114 13.51 6.59 -10.41
C VAL A 114 14.43 7.21 -9.35
N LEU A 115 13.86 7.79 -8.29
CA LEU A 115 14.63 8.35 -7.19
C LEU A 115 15.47 7.34 -6.41
N VAL A 116 15.12 6.05 -6.47
CA VAL A 116 15.92 4.99 -5.82
C VAL A 116 16.95 4.35 -6.78
N GLY A 117 17.05 4.85 -8.02
CA GLY A 117 18.09 4.47 -8.98
C GLY A 117 17.66 3.50 -10.07
N MET A 118 16.38 3.20 -10.23
CA MET A 118 15.87 2.39 -11.35
C MET A 118 15.63 3.28 -12.57
N CYS A 119 15.96 2.80 -13.77
CA CYS A 119 15.39 3.34 -15.00
C CYS A 119 14.01 2.71 -15.22
N ALA A 120 13.06 3.51 -15.65
CA ALA A 120 11.68 3.12 -15.91
C ALA A 120 11.30 3.42 -17.36
N ASP A 121 10.73 2.44 -18.04
CA ASP A 121 10.11 2.59 -19.37
C ASP A 121 8.61 2.39 -19.22
N VAL A 122 7.83 3.41 -19.47
CA VAL A 122 6.42 3.52 -19.13
C VAL A 122 5.59 3.67 -20.39
N ALA A 123 4.45 2.97 -20.47
CA ALA A 123 3.50 3.13 -21.56
C ALA A 123 2.07 3.04 -21.01
N ILE A 124 1.21 3.96 -21.45
CA ILE A 124 -0.23 3.94 -21.18
C ILE A 124 -0.94 3.33 -22.39
N HIS A 125 -1.75 2.33 -22.11
CA HIS A 125 -2.63 1.69 -23.08
C HIS A 125 -4.08 2.02 -22.80
N ASP A 126 -4.78 2.46 -23.83
CA ASP A 126 -6.21 2.70 -23.79
C ASP A 126 -6.81 2.50 -25.19
N LYS A 127 -7.74 1.58 -25.30
CA LYS A 127 -8.46 1.31 -26.55
C LYS A 127 -9.87 1.92 -26.58
N GLY A 128 -10.21 2.72 -25.57
CA GLY A 128 -11.56 3.23 -25.40
C GLY A 128 -12.55 2.18 -24.89
N ASP A 129 -12.06 1.03 -24.42
CA ASP A 129 -12.87 -0.07 -23.88
C ASP A 129 -13.18 0.07 -22.39
N GLY A 130 -12.84 1.22 -21.80
CA GLY A 130 -13.04 1.51 -20.38
C GLY A 130 -12.04 0.83 -19.46
N ASN A 131 -10.88 0.39 -19.97
CA ASN A 131 -9.81 -0.21 -19.20
C ASN A 131 -8.45 0.46 -19.46
N PRO A 132 -8.30 1.78 -19.19
CA PRO A 132 -7.02 2.44 -19.28
C PRO A 132 -6.05 1.84 -18.26
N HIS A 133 -4.87 1.44 -18.72
CA HIS A 133 -3.85 0.81 -17.88
C HIS A 133 -2.45 1.20 -18.32
N ALA A 134 -1.51 1.12 -17.40
CA ALA A 134 -0.12 1.42 -17.67
C ALA A 134 0.77 0.21 -17.43
N HIS A 135 1.77 0.06 -18.29
CA HIS A 135 2.89 -0.85 -18.13
C HIS A 135 4.13 -0.05 -17.75
N ILE A 136 4.78 -0.46 -16.68
CA ILE A 136 6.00 0.13 -16.15
C ILE A 136 7.07 -0.96 -16.18
N MET A 137 8.04 -0.84 -17.06
CA MET A 137 9.21 -1.73 -17.09
C MET A 137 10.34 -1.08 -16.33
N LEU A 138 10.87 -1.76 -15.33
CA LEU A 138 11.90 -1.29 -14.41
C LEU A 138 13.18 -2.10 -14.58
N THR A 139 14.33 -1.44 -14.53
CA THR A 139 15.63 -2.13 -14.48
C THR A 139 15.80 -2.85 -13.13
N THR A 140 16.56 -3.95 -13.14
CA THR A 140 16.83 -4.77 -11.96
C THR A 140 18.19 -4.49 -11.33
N ARG A 141 18.96 -3.56 -11.93
CA ARG A 141 20.21 -3.00 -11.41
C ARG A 141 20.09 -1.50 -11.29
N GLY A 142 20.72 -0.94 -10.28
CA GLY A 142 20.98 0.49 -10.19
C GLY A 142 22.09 0.92 -11.12
N ILE A 143 22.17 2.23 -11.29
CA ILE A 143 23.27 2.91 -11.95
C ILE A 143 24.04 3.68 -10.88
N ASP A 144 25.35 3.50 -10.80
CA ASP A 144 26.22 4.22 -9.88
C ASP A 144 26.42 5.67 -10.33
N LEU A 145 27.03 6.48 -9.46
CA LEU A 145 27.31 7.89 -9.73
C LEU A 145 28.28 8.15 -10.88
N ASN A 146 28.94 7.10 -11.38
CA ASN A 146 29.82 7.17 -12.54
C ASN A 146 29.10 6.73 -13.83
N GLY A 147 27.77 6.57 -13.78
CA GLY A 147 26.96 6.11 -14.90
C GLY A 147 27.11 4.63 -15.25
N LYS A 148 27.65 3.80 -14.35
CA LYS A 148 27.86 2.38 -14.58
C LYS A 148 26.83 1.53 -13.86
N TRP A 149 26.46 0.42 -14.50
CA TRP A 149 25.57 -0.58 -13.90
C TRP A 149 26.19 -1.17 -12.63
N GLU A 150 25.48 -1.10 -11.52
CA GLU A 150 25.86 -1.75 -10.28
C GLU A 150 25.78 -3.28 -10.39
N GLN A 151 26.56 -3.96 -9.57
CA GLN A 151 26.41 -5.41 -9.43
C GLN A 151 25.23 -5.70 -8.49
N LYS A 152 24.42 -6.72 -8.81
CA LYS A 152 23.30 -7.15 -7.94
C LYS A 152 23.77 -7.64 -6.57
N GLU A 153 25.00 -8.15 -6.51
CA GLU A 153 25.60 -8.73 -5.32
C GLU A 153 27.04 -8.27 -5.17
N LYS A 154 27.47 -8.06 -3.94
CA LYS A 154 28.87 -7.76 -3.61
C LYS A 154 29.39 -8.70 -2.52
N LYS A 155 30.66 -9.07 -2.61
CA LYS A 155 31.34 -9.84 -1.56
C LYS A 155 31.94 -8.87 -0.54
N VAL A 156 31.41 -8.90 0.68
CA VAL A 156 31.95 -8.14 1.82
C VAL A 156 32.63 -9.08 2.81
N TYR A 157 33.54 -8.56 3.62
CA TYR A 157 34.09 -9.34 4.72
C TYR A 157 33.02 -9.68 5.74
N LYS A 158 33.00 -10.94 6.16
CA LYS A 158 32.17 -11.36 7.30
C LYS A 158 32.76 -10.74 8.57
N LEU A 159 31.94 -10.10 9.35
CA LEU A 159 32.32 -9.53 10.65
C LEU A 159 31.74 -10.41 11.77
N ASP A 160 32.47 -10.47 12.88
CA ASP A 160 32.01 -11.07 14.12
C ASP A 160 31.15 -10.09 14.95
N GLU A 161 30.74 -10.50 16.15
CA GLU A 161 29.91 -9.68 17.04
C GLU A 161 30.61 -8.39 17.54
N ARG A 162 31.95 -8.32 17.40
CA ARG A 162 32.77 -7.16 17.76
C ARG A 162 33.09 -6.26 16.56
N GLY A 163 32.58 -6.63 15.37
CA GLY A 163 32.84 -5.90 14.13
C GLY A 163 34.20 -6.21 13.49
N GLU A 164 34.91 -7.25 13.97
CA GLU A 164 36.19 -7.67 13.40
C GLU A 164 35.98 -8.69 12.27
N ARG A 165 36.98 -8.75 11.35
CA ARG A 165 36.91 -9.70 10.22
C ARG A 165 37.11 -11.12 10.70
N VAL A 166 36.27 -12.06 10.29
CA VAL A 166 36.36 -13.46 10.61
C VAL A 166 37.50 -14.12 9.78
N PRO A 167 38.51 -14.73 10.41
CA PRO A 167 39.61 -15.38 9.66
C PRO A 167 39.13 -16.70 9.06
N VAL A 168 39.62 -17.02 7.83
CA VAL A 168 39.47 -18.36 7.27
C VAL A 168 40.47 -19.26 7.96
N ILE A 169 40.02 -20.27 8.71
CA ILE A 169 40.89 -21.24 9.41
C ILE A 169 41.17 -22.44 8.51
N ASP A 170 42.42 -22.84 8.43
CA ASP A 170 42.82 -24.09 7.78
C ASP A 170 42.51 -25.25 8.74
N GLN A 171 41.64 -26.16 8.32
CA GLN A 171 41.21 -27.30 9.13
C GLN A 171 42.30 -28.26 9.53
N LYS A 172 43.42 -28.31 8.78
CA LYS A 172 44.54 -29.22 9.07
C LYS A 172 45.51 -28.63 10.09
N THR A 173 45.73 -27.32 10.03
CA THR A 173 46.76 -26.65 10.85
C THR A 173 46.19 -25.85 12.00
N GLY A 174 44.86 -25.59 12.04
CA GLY A 174 44.19 -24.75 13.02
C GLY A 174 44.60 -23.27 12.95
N LYS A 175 45.41 -22.86 11.97
CA LYS A 175 45.90 -21.50 11.79
C LYS A 175 45.14 -20.76 10.70
N GLN A 176 45.20 -19.43 10.75
CA GLN A 176 44.58 -18.59 9.70
C GLN A 176 45.23 -18.92 8.34
N LYS A 177 44.40 -19.23 7.36
CA LYS A 177 44.83 -19.54 6.00
C LYS A 177 45.50 -18.34 5.33
N ILE A 178 46.62 -18.57 4.70
CA ILE A 178 47.37 -17.58 3.93
C ILE A 178 47.14 -17.84 2.43
N GLY A 179 46.71 -16.81 1.72
CA GLY A 179 46.49 -16.87 0.27
C GLY A 179 47.73 -16.49 -0.52
N LYS A 180 47.55 -16.29 -1.83
CA LYS A 180 48.60 -15.80 -2.72
C LYS A 180 49.22 -14.49 -2.19
N ASN A 181 50.50 -14.29 -2.39
CA ASN A 181 51.26 -13.11 -1.93
C ASN A 181 51.31 -12.94 -0.40
N ASN A 182 51.30 -14.04 0.36
CA ASN A 182 51.41 -14.06 1.82
C ASN A 182 50.34 -13.25 2.56
N ARG A 183 49.14 -13.07 1.95
CA ARG A 183 48.05 -12.31 2.54
C ARG A 183 47.13 -13.20 3.37
N LYS A 184 46.78 -12.79 4.58
CA LYS A 184 45.81 -13.44 5.45
C LYS A 184 44.43 -13.52 4.74
N MET A 185 43.81 -14.69 4.77
CA MET A 185 42.48 -14.89 4.20
C MET A 185 41.38 -14.63 5.26
N TRP A 186 40.35 -13.96 4.81
CA TRP A 186 39.18 -13.59 5.62
C TRP A 186 37.92 -14.13 4.97
N GLU A 187 36.98 -14.58 5.82
CA GLU A 187 35.68 -15.03 5.31
C GLU A 187 34.96 -13.86 4.64
N ARG A 188 34.26 -14.19 3.55
CA ARG A 188 33.47 -13.26 2.81
C ARG A 188 32.05 -13.80 2.67
N VAL A 189 31.06 -12.92 2.84
CA VAL A 189 29.65 -13.19 2.58
C VAL A 189 29.20 -12.40 1.36
N THR A 190 28.29 -12.98 0.59
CA THR A 190 27.65 -12.29 -0.52
C THR A 190 26.44 -11.54 0.04
N VAL A 191 26.39 -10.25 -0.18
CA VAL A 191 25.25 -9.39 0.19
C VAL A 191 24.64 -8.79 -1.08
N GLN A 192 23.32 -8.64 -1.09
CA GLN A 192 22.62 -7.93 -2.15
C GLN A 192 23.01 -6.45 -2.10
N THR A 193 23.16 -5.80 -3.24
CA THR A 193 23.48 -4.36 -3.32
C THR A 193 22.25 -3.49 -3.14
N ASN A 194 21.07 -4.03 -3.44
CA ASN A 194 19.78 -3.41 -3.19
C ASN A 194 18.77 -4.45 -2.69
N ASP A 195 17.64 -4.01 -2.18
CA ASP A 195 16.55 -4.81 -1.65
C ASP A 195 15.41 -5.06 -2.66
N TRP A 196 15.60 -4.68 -3.93
CA TRP A 196 14.53 -4.65 -4.92
C TRP A 196 13.90 -6.02 -5.22
N ASN A 197 14.60 -7.11 -4.89
CA ASN A 197 14.08 -8.49 -5.00
C ASN A 197 13.37 -8.98 -3.74
N ASN A 198 13.29 -8.16 -2.67
CA ASN A 198 12.51 -8.53 -1.49
C ASN A 198 11.02 -8.61 -1.86
N GLN A 199 10.36 -9.68 -1.41
CA GLN A 199 8.92 -9.89 -1.65
C GLN A 199 8.04 -8.81 -1.00
N ASP A 200 8.49 -8.22 0.10
CA ASP A 200 7.77 -7.14 0.80
C ASP A 200 7.59 -5.90 -0.10
N ASN A 201 8.51 -5.67 -1.04
CA ASN A 201 8.38 -4.59 -2.01
C ASN A 201 7.10 -4.68 -2.84
N ALA A 202 6.60 -5.88 -3.11
CA ALA A 202 5.33 -6.03 -3.83
C ALA A 202 4.15 -5.42 -3.06
N ILE A 203 4.13 -5.55 -1.74
CA ILE A 203 3.09 -4.95 -0.87
C ILE A 203 3.29 -3.44 -0.80
N ILE A 204 4.55 -2.99 -0.64
CA ILE A 204 4.91 -1.57 -0.55
C ILE A 204 4.51 -0.83 -1.84
N TRP A 205 4.88 -1.36 -3.01
CA TRP A 205 4.58 -0.75 -4.30
C TRP A 205 3.09 -0.76 -4.64
N ARG A 206 2.38 -1.83 -4.27
CA ARG A 206 0.92 -1.89 -4.42
C ARG A 206 0.21 -0.86 -3.56
N LYS A 207 0.65 -0.70 -2.30
CA LYS A 207 0.13 0.33 -1.41
C LYS A 207 0.44 1.73 -1.94
N ALA A 208 1.67 1.96 -2.37
CA ALA A 208 2.10 3.25 -2.91
C ALA A 208 1.28 3.66 -4.15
N TRP A 209 0.93 2.72 -5.04
CA TRP A 209 0.05 3.01 -6.17
C TRP A 209 -1.33 3.49 -5.72
N ALA A 210 -1.94 2.83 -4.75
CA ALA A 210 -3.22 3.29 -4.19
C ALA A 210 -3.10 4.65 -3.51
N ASP A 211 -2.03 4.87 -2.73
CA ASP A 211 -1.80 6.13 -2.02
C ASP A 211 -1.62 7.30 -3.00
N VAL A 212 -0.89 7.11 -4.10
CA VAL A 212 -0.71 8.15 -5.14
C VAL A 212 -2.03 8.41 -5.87
N CYS A 213 -2.74 7.38 -6.34
CA CYS A 213 -4.06 7.57 -6.96
C CYS A 213 -5.02 8.35 -6.06
N ASN A 214 -4.99 8.07 -4.76
CA ASN A 214 -5.87 8.71 -3.78
C ASN A 214 -5.56 10.19 -3.51
N GLN A 215 -4.43 10.70 -4.00
CA GLN A 215 -4.12 12.14 -3.99
C GLN A 215 -4.84 12.88 -5.13
N TYR A 216 -5.13 12.18 -6.22
CA TYR A 216 -5.82 12.70 -7.40
C TYR A 216 -7.33 12.45 -7.39
N LEU A 217 -7.79 11.44 -6.63
CA LEU A 217 -9.19 11.02 -6.57
C LEU A 217 -9.98 11.76 -5.50
N GLU A 218 -11.24 12.08 -5.79
CA GLU A 218 -12.21 12.57 -4.82
C GLU A 218 -12.41 11.54 -3.68
N HIS A 219 -12.86 12.02 -2.54
CA HIS A 219 -12.92 11.22 -1.31
C HIS A 219 -13.79 9.95 -1.44
N ASP A 220 -14.89 10.03 -2.15
CA ASP A 220 -15.84 8.93 -2.40
C ASP A 220 -15.39 7.92 -3.47
N LYS A 221 -14.31 8.25 -4.21
CA LYS A 221 -13.75 7.43 -5.30
C LYS A 221 -12.41 6.80 -4.95
N LYS A 222 -11.93 6.96 -3.72
CA LYS A 222 -10.66 6.41 -3.25
C LYS A 222 -10.60 4.90 -3.37
N ILE A 223 -9.40 4.38 -3.66
CA ILE A 223 -9.12 2.96 -3.86
C ILE A 223 -8.29 2.41 -2.70
N ASP A 224 -8.42 1.11 -2.44
CA ASP A 224 -7.63 0.38 -1.44
C ASP A 224 -6.89 -0.80 -2.10
N HIS A 225 -5.62 -0.97 -1.76
CA HIS A 225 -4.76 -2.04 -2.26
C HIS A 225 -4.98 -3.40 -1.60
N ARG A 226 -5.68 -3.42 -0.45
CA ARG A 226 -5.92 -4.63 0.33
C ARG A 226 -7.00 -5.49 -0.29
N SER A 227 -7.00 -6.79 0.03
CA SER A 227 -8.11 -7.67 -0.34
C SER A 227 -9.42 -7.25 0.35
N TYR A 228 -10.56 -7.61 -0.19
CA TYR A 228 -11.87 -7.34 0.41
C TYR A 228 -11.96 -7.85 1.86
N ALA A 229 -11.47 -9.06 2.12
CA ALA A 229 -11.41 -9.61 3.47
C ALA A 229 -10.56 -8.75 4.44
N ALA A 230 -9.42 -8.21 3.97
CA ALA A 230 -8.58 -7.33 4.79
C ALA A 230 -9.16 -5.92 4.97
N GLN A 231 -10.11 -5.53 4.11
CA GLN A 231 -10.88 -4.29 4.22
C GLN A 231 -12.11 -4.45 5.12
N GLY A 232 -12.47 -5.68 5.51
CA GLY A 232 -13.73 -6.00 6.20
C GLY A 232 -14.96 -5.96 5.29
N ILE A 233 -14.77 -6.13 3.98
CA ILE A 233 -15.85 -6.19 2.99
C ILE A 233 -16.27 -7.66 2.84
N GLU A 234 -17.54 -7.92 3.11
CA GLU A 234 -18.13 -9.26 3.05
C GLU A 234 -18.34 -9.79 1.60
N GLU A 235 -18.29 -8.90 0.61
CA GLU A 235 -18.47 -9.26 -0.79
C GLU A 235 -17.33 -10.15 -1.31
N LEU A 236 -17.68 -11.09 -2.19
CA LEU A 236 -16.73 -11.94 -2.89
C LEU A 236 -16.09 -11.18 -4.06
N PRO A 237 -14.76 -11.22 -4.24
CA PRO A 237 -14.11 -10.61 -5.39
C PRO A 237 -14.39 -11.39 -6.67
N THR A 238 -14.63 -10.69 -7.78
CA THR A 238 -14.73 -11.31 -9.10
C THR A 238 -13.37 -11.78 -9.60
N ILE A 239 -13.33 -12.79 -10.46
CA ILE A 239 -12.12 -13.25 -11.12
C ILE A 239 -11.92 -12.56 -12.46
N HIS A 240 -10.65 -12.45 -12.91
CA HIS A 240 -10.35 -11.90 -14.22
C HIS A 240 -10.86 -12.82 -15.34
N GLU A 241 -11.78 -12.32 -16.16
CA GLU A 241 -12.37 -13.09 -17.26
C GLU A 241 -11.36 -13.34 -18.40
N GLY A 242 -10.63 -12.30 -18.78
CA GLY A 242 -9.71 -12.32 -19.91
C GLY A 242 -10.38 -12.16 -21.26
N TYR A 243 -9.57 -11.85 -22.30
CA TYR A 243 -10.06 -11.59 -23.66
C TYR A 243 -10.79 -12.79 -24.27
N ILE A 244 -10.24 -14.01 -24.08
CA ILE A 244 -10.81 -15.22 -24.69
C ILE A 244 -12.20 -15.51 -24.13
N ALA A 245 -12.39 -15.43 -22.81
CA ALA A 245 -13.67 -15.66 -22.16
C ALA A 245 -14.74 -14.66 -22.66
N ARG A 246 -14.40 -13.38 -22.71
CA ARG A 246 -15.27 -12.32 -23.24
C ARG A 246 -15.62 -12.52 -24.70
N LYS A 247 -14.67 -12.98 -25.52
CA LYS A 247 -14.90 -13.26 -26.92
C LYS A 247 -15.85 -14.45 -27.14
N ILE A 248 -15.73 -15.50 -26.31
CA ILE A 248 -16.66 -16.63 -26.31
C ILE A 248 -18.09 -16.15 -26.02
N GLU A 249 -18.28 -15.36 -24.96
CA GLU A 249 -19.58 -14.78 -24.59
C GLU A 249 -20.15 -13.85 -25.69
N ALA A 250 -19.31 -13.00 -26.26
CA ALA A 250 -19.72 -12.10 -27.34
C ALA A 250 -20.18 -12.83 -28.62
N ASN A 251 -19.69 -14.07 -28.81
CA ASN A 251 -20.09 -14.94 -29.91
C ASN A 251 -21.27 -15.87 -29.55
N GLY A 252 -21.95 -15.64 -28.40
CA GLY A 252 -23.11 -16.44 -27.96
C GLY A 252 -22.73 -17.77 -27.27
N GLY A 253 -21.46 -18.01 -26.99
CA GLY A 253 -21.00 -19.15 -26.19
C GLY A 253 -21.04 -18.85 -24.69
N ILE A 254 -20.84 -19.88 -23.85
CA ILE A 254 -20.76 -19.76 -22.40
C ILE A 254 -19.30 -19.97 -21.97
N SER A 255 -18.76 -19.04 -21.22
CA SER A 255 -17.44 -19.16 -20.64
C SER A 255 -17.54 -19.46 -19.13
N GLU A 256 -16.85 -20.50 -18.68
CA GLU A 256 -16.79 -20.86 -17.26
C GLU A 256 -16.40 -19.68 -16.36
N ARG A 257 -15.42 -18.87 -16.77
CA ARG A 257 -14.98 -17.69 -16.00
C ARG A 257 -16.07 -16.62 -15.89
N CYS A 258 -16.82 -16.40 -16.95
CA CYS A 258 -17.93 -15.45 -16.95
C CYS A 258 -19.09 -15.99 -16.10
N GLU A 259 -19.32 -17.30 -16.13
CA GLU A 259 -20.33 -17.95 -15.30
C GLU A 259 -20.00 -17.81 -13.81
N ILE A 260 -18.77 -18.12 -13.41
CA ILE A 260 -18.29 -17.90 -12.03
C ILE A 260 -18.53 -16.44 -11.59
N ASN A 261 -18.25 -15.48 -12.45
CA ASN A 261 -18.51 -14.07 -12.12
C ASN A 261 -20.00 -13.73 -12.04
N ARG A 262 -20.87 -14.37 -12.82
CA ARG A 262 -22.32 -14.24 -12.67
C ARG A 262 -22.79 -14.75 -11.32
N GLU A 263 -22.33 -15.94 -10.92
CA GLU A 263 -22.63 -16.49 -9.59
C GLU A 263 -22.12 -15.60 -8.45
N ILE A 264 -20.88 -15.09 -8.56
CA ILE A 264 -20.33 -14.18 -7.56
C ILE A 264 -21.20 -12.92 -7.44
N ARG A 265 -21.62 -12.32 -8.56
CA ARG A 265 -22.50 -11.14 -8.53
C ARG A 265 -23.85 -11.43 -7.89
N GLN A 266 -24.44 -12.60 -8.17
CA GLN A 266 -25.70 -13.03 -7.52
C GLN A 266 -25.52 -13.19 -6.01
N LYS A 267 -24.44 -13.87 -5.57
CA LYS A 267 -24.11 -14.02 -4.15
C LYS A 267 -23.87 -12.66 -3.46
N ASN A 268 -23.16 -11.76 -4.12
CA ASN A 268 -22.92 -10.41 -3.56
C ASN A 268 -24.22 -9.59 -3.45
N ASN A 269 -25.15 -9.71 -4.40
CA ASN A 269 -26.46 -9.06 -4.29
C ASN A 269 -27.23 -9.60 -3.07
N LEU A 270 -27.25 -10.93 -2.87
CA LEU A 270 -27.87 -11.54 -1.71
C LEU A 270 -27.20 -11.09 -0.39
N ILE A 271 -25.87 -11.00 -0.36
CA ILE A 271 -25.14 -10.50 0.82
C ILE A 271 -25.55 -9.06 1.14
N ARG A 272 -25.69 -8.18 0.14
CA ARG A 272 -26.15 -6.80 0.35
C ARG A 272 -27.58 -6.75 0.91
N GLU A 273 -28.48 -7.53 0.32
CA GLU A 273 -29.86 -7.62 0.80
C GLU A 273 -29.93 -8.06 2.27
N ILE A 274 -29.17 -9.08 2.66
CA ILE A 274 -29.07 -9.56 4.04
C ILE A 274 -28.48 -8.48 4.96
N ILE A 275 -27.42 -7.80 4.55
CA ILE A 275 -26.81 -6.73 5.35
C ILE A 275 -27.81 -5.59 5.58
N ASP A 276 -28.56 -5.21 4.56
CA ASP A 276 -29.54 -4.12 4.66
C ASP A 276 -30.74 -4.53 5.56
N GLU A 277 -31.15 -5.80 5.49
CA GLU A 277 -32.16 -6.34 6.42
C GLU A 277 -31.65 -6.34 7.87
N ILE A 278 -30.41 -6.77 8.12
CA ILE A 278 -29.78 -6.73 9.45
C ILE A 278 -29.73 -5.28 9.98
N LYS A 279 -29.37 -4.31 9.16
CA LYS A 279 -29.37 -2.88 9.56
C LYS A 279 -30.77 -2.41 9.94
N SER A 280 -31.79 -2.78 9.14
CA SER A 280 -33.18 -2.44 9.40
C SER A 280 -33.66 -3.04 10.72
N ILE A 281 -33.41 -4.33 10.96
CA ILE A 281 -33.77 -4.99 12.22
C ILE A 281 -33.04 -4.35 13.41
N THR A 282 -31.76 -4.05 13.25
CA THR A 282 -30.96 -3.39 14.31
C THR A 282 -31.53 -2.02 14.66
N HIS A 283 -31.95 -1.25 13.66
CA HIS A 283 -32.59 0.03 13.87
C HIS A 283 -33.92 -0.13 14.64
N GLN A 284 -34.78 -1.07 14.23
CA GLN A 284 -36.05 -1.39 14.92
C GLN A 284 -35.83 -1.80 16.37
N ILE A 285 -34.82 -2.65 16.64
CA ILE A 285 -34.46 -3.04 18.03
C ILE A 285 -34.04 -1.81 18.85
N THR A 286 -33.26 -0.92 18.26
CA THR A 286 -32.79 0.30 18.95
C THR A 286 -33.97 1.21 19.30
N GLU A 287 -34.90 1.44 18.37
CA GLU A 287 -36.11 2.22 18.60
C GLU A 287 -37.01 1.61 19.68
N LEU A 288 -37.26 0.29 19.60
CA LEU A 288 -38.05 -0.41 20.60
C LEU A 288 -37.40 -0.35 21.99
N THR A 289 -36.08 -0.47 22.08
CA THR A 289 -35.33 -0.37 23.34
C THR A 289 -35.47 1.03 23.95
N GLN A 290 -35.37 2.08 23.13
CA GLN A 290 -35.55 3.46 23.56
C GLN A 290 -36.98 3.71 24.05
N GLN A 291 -38.01 3.30 23.29
CA GLN A 291 -39.42 3.43 23.68
C GLN A 291 -39.71 2.72 25.00
N LYS A 292 -39.19 1.49 25.18
CA LYS A 292 -39.36 0.75 26.45
C LYS A 292 -38.65 1.44 27.62
N GLY A 293 -37.49 2.03 27.40
CA GLY A 293 -36.77 2.82 28.39
C GLY A 293 -37.60 4.05 28.83
N GLU A 294 -38.20 4.74 27.86
CA GLU A 294 -39.07 5.89 28.14
C GLU A 294 -40.36 5.48 28.93
N GLU A 295 -41.04 4.38 28.53
CA GLU A 295 -42.19 3.84 29.26
C GLU A 295 -41.84 3.47 30.71
N ILE A 296 -40.70 2.83 30.94
CA ILE A 296 -40.21 2.46 32.28
C ILE A 296 -39.96 3.72 33.11
N ASN A 297 -39.27 4.71 32.55
CA ASN A 297 -39.00 5.98 33.23
C ASN A 297 -40.29 6.73 33.59
N GLU A 298 -41.29 6.74 32.71
CA GLU A 298 -42.58 7.37 32.95
C GLU A 298 -43.36 6.64 34.08
N ARG A 299 -43.35 5.29 34.08
CA ARG A 299 -43.96 4.51 35.17
C ARG A 299 -43.27 4.78 36.50
N PHE A 300 -41.97 4.88 36.58
CA PHE A 300 -41.23 5.27 37.78
C PHE A 300 -41.62 6.68 38.23
N ALA A 301 -41.60 7.64 37.34
CA ALA A 301 -42.00 9.01 37.65
C ALA A 301 -43.44 9.09 38.21
N ASN A 302 -44.35 8.31 37.66
CA ASN A 302 -45.74 8.24 38.13
C ASN A 302 -45.87 7.56 39.53
N LEU A 303 -45.09 6.52 39.81
CA LEU A 303 -45.01 5.88 41.12
C LEU A 303 -44.50 6.87 42.20
N PHE A 304 -43.42 7.62 41.89
CA PHE A 304 -42.92 8.66 42.81
C PHE A 304 -43.90 9.78 43.06
N LYS A 305 -44.63 10.25 42.03
CA LYS A 305 -45.72 11.25 42.19
C LYS A 305 -46.84 10.73 43.09
N ARG A 306 -47.22 9.44 42.95
CA ARG A 306 -48.25 8.83 43.85
C ARG A 306 -47.74 8.72 45.28
N GLN A 307 -46.50 8.28 45.52
CA GLN A 307 -45.92 8.23 46.88
C GLN A 307 -45.82 9.62 47.52
N ARG A 308 -45.45 10.63 46.75
CA ARG A 308 -45.38 12.02 47.24
C ARG A 308 -46.78 12.53 47.68
N ARG A 309 -47.82 12.33 46.85
CA ARG A 309 -49.22 12.67 47.22
C ARG A 309 -49.73 11.92 48.44
N SER A 310 -49.39 10.63 48.59
CA SER A 310 -49.75 9.85 49.77
C SER A 310 -49.09 10.39 51.05
N ARG A 311 -47.81 10.82 50.98
CA ARG A 311 -47.11 11.47 52.10
C ARG A 311 -47.66 12.84 52.42
N GLU A 312 -48.04 13.62 51.42
CA GLU A 312 -48.69 14.92 51.61
C GLU A 312 -50.10 14.78 52.28
N ASN A 313 -50.90 13.78 51.91
CA ASN A 313 -52.19 13.46 52.55
C ASN A 313 -52.01 12.97 53.98
N ILE A 314 -51.00 12.09 54.27
CA ILE A 314 -50.75 11.67 55.66
C ILE A 314 -50.23 12.81 56.52
N ASN A 315 -49.50 13.77 55.98
CA ASN A 315 -49.03 14.95 56.72
C ASN A 315 -50.18 15.97 56.94
N SER A 316 -51.19 16.07 56.04
CA SER A 316 -52.31 16.89 56.19
C SER A 316 -53.32 16.35 57.28
N GLU A 317 -53.43 15.03 57.42
CA GLU A 317 -54.21 14.38 58.46
C GLU A 317 -53.50 14.40 59.86
N ARG A 318 -52.14 14.52 59.90
CA ARG A 318 -51.37 14.66 61.15
C ARG A 318 -51.15 16.08 61.61
N GLY A 319 -51.69 17.08 60.93
CA GLY A 319 -51.60 18.50 61.29
C GLY A 319 -52.28 18.91 62.56
N ASN A 320 -52.85 17.98 63.37
CA ASN A 320 -53.60 18.31 64.62
C ASN A 320 -53.05 17.55 65.85
N SER A 321 -51.86 17.13 65.90
CA SER A 321 -51.22 16.66 67.18
C SER A 321 -49.70 16.96 67.20
N SER A 322 -49.40 17.89 68.13
CA SER A 322 -48.00 18.24 68.49
C SER A 322 -47.24 17.08 69.01
N GLY A 323 -46.05 16.79 68.45
CA GLY A 323 -45.11 15.83 68.98
C GLY A 323 -43.84 15.70 68.16
N LYS A 324 -42.83 16.47 68.53
CA LYS A 324 -41.44 16.34 67.95
C LYS A 324 -40.87 14.94 68.14
N ARG A 325 -40.49 14.29 67.09
CA ARG A 325 -39.27 13.45 66.97
C ARG A 325 -38.87 13.37 65.50
N GLY A 326 -37.72 13.95 65.18
CA GLY A 326 -37.11 13.82 63.89
C GLY A 326 -36.59 12.39 63.67
N ILE A 327 -36.86 11.84 62.52
CA ILE A 327 -36.11 10.77 61.92
C ILE A 327 -35.74 11.34 60.53
N GLU A 328 -34.44 11.61 60.37
CA GLU A 328 -33.86 11.94 59.07
C GLU A 328 -34.09 10.77 58.11
N GLY A 329 -35.06 10.92 57.23
CA GLY A 329 -35.26 10.02 56.11
C GLY A 329 -34.17 10.25 55.10
N THR A 330 -33.18 9.38 55.09
CA THR A 330 -32.20 9.28 54.04
C THR A 330 -32.93 9.23 52.68
N ASP A 331 -32.69 10.25 51.89
CA ASP A 331 -33.33 10.47 50.61
C ASP A 331 -32.95 9.36 49.63
N ILE A 332 -33.85 8.38 49.45
CA ILE A 332 -33.70 7.26 48.53
C ILE A 332 -33.45 7.76 47.11
N GLN A 333 -33.90 8.98 46.77
CA GLN A 333 -33.60 9.60 45.47
C GLN A 333 -32.13 9.97 45.33
N SER A 334 -31.46 10.43 46.39
CA SER A 334 -30.02 10.69 46.37
C SER A 334 -29.21 9.39 46.27
N PHE A 335 -29.73 8.31 46.87
CA PHE A 335 -29.07 6.99 46.80
C PHE A 335 -29.23 6.33 45.42
N ILE A 336 -30.39 6.41 44.79
CA ILE A 336 -30.60 5.86 43.41
C ILE A 336 -29.90 6.74 42.38
N ALA A 337 -29.96 8.07 42.49
CA ALA A 337 -29.23 8.98 41.58
C ALA A 337 -27.72 8.82 41.71
N ASN A 338 -27.18 8.53 42.91
CA ASN A 338 -25.76 8.23 43.08
C ASN A 338 -25.37 6.84 42.54
N LEU A 339 -26.21 5.81 42.69
CA LEU A 339 -25.93 4.47 42.17
C LEU A 339 -25.97 4.40 40.63
N ASP A 340 -26.91 5.09 39.98
CA ASP A 340 -27.00 5.14 38.52
C ASP A 340 -25.97 6.11 37.90
N SER A 341 -25.66 7.21 38.61
CA SER A 341 -24.63 8.15 38.19
C SER A 341 -23.19 7.57 38.35
N GLU A 342 -22.92 6.89 39.47
CA GLU A 342 -21.59 6.34 39.70
C GLU A 342 -21.27 5.09 38.88
N ARG A 343 -22.25 4.22 38.59
CA ARG A 343 -22.02 3.04 37.72
C ARG A 343 -22.02 3.37 36.23
N GLY A 344 -22.97 4.19 35.77
CA GLY A 344 -23.07 4.57 34.37
C GLY A 344 -21.97 5.53 33.92
N THR A 345 -21.61 6.50 34.75
CA THR A 345 -20.55 7.46 34.45
C THR A 345 -19.17 6.81 34.53
N ALA A 346 -18.92 5.95 35.51
CA ALA A 346 -17.63 5.25 35.65
C ALA A 346 -17.37 4.28 34.48
N GLU A 347 -18.39 3.57 33.98
CA GLU A 347 -18.25 2.67 32.83
C GLU A 347 -18.08 3.46 31.51
N ILE A 348 -18.83 4.53 31.34
CA ILE A 348 -18.68 5.44 30.17
C ILE A 348 -17.35 6.19 30.21
N GLU A 349 -16.90 6.65 31.38
CA GLU A 349 -15.57 7.27 31.54
C GLU A 349 -14.44 6.26 31.32
N ARG A 350 -14.60 5.03 31.76
CA ARG A 350 -13.63 3.95 31.52
C ARG A 350 -13.54 3.63 30.02
N GLN A 351 -14.64 3.47 29.32
CA GLN A 351 -14.67 3.25 27.86
C GLN A 351 -14.17 4.47 27.08
N ARG A 352 -14.49 5.68 27.51
CA ARG A 352 -13.91 6.91 26.94
C ARG A 352 -12.40 6.98 27.14
N SER A 353 -11.92 6.73 28.36
CA SER A 353 -10.51 6.79 28.66
C SER A 353 -9.71 5.69 27.94
N GLU A 354 -10.25 4.49 27.77
CA GLU A 354 -9.65 3.43 26.96
C GLU A 354 -9.63 3.80 25.45
N THR A 355 -10.69 4.36 24.94
CA THR A 355 -10.77 4.79 23.54
C THR A 355 -9.83 5.97 23.27
N GLU A 356 -9.75 6.94 24.17
CA GLU A 356 -8.82 8.06 24.08
C GLU A 356 -7.36 7.64 24.26
N ARG A 357 -7.07 6.63 25.08
CA ARG A 357 -5.73 6.06 25.24
C ARG A 357 -5.30 5.34 23.97
N LYS A 358 -6.20 4.56 23.38
CA LYS A 358 -5.95 3.86 22.10
C LYS A 358 -5.74 4.85 20.95
N ASN A 359 -6.55 5.91 20.88
CA ASN A 359 -6.40 6.96 19.87
C ASN A 359 -5.07 7.73 20.05
N ARG A 360 -4.66 8.05 21.29
CA ARG A 360 -3.36 8.69 21.57
C ARG A 360 -2.18 7.80 21.22
N ASP A 361 -2.26 6.50 21.49
CA ASP A 361 -1.22 5.53 21.13
C ASP A 361 -1.11 5.35 19.60
N ASP A 362 -2.22 5.35 18.90
CA ASP A 362 -2.24 5.27 17.44
C ASP A 362 -1.75 6.58 16.78
N GLU A 363 -2.08 7.72 17.35
CA GLU A 363 -1.59 9.02 16.90
C GLU A 363 -0.09 9.19 17.15
N ARG A 364 0.41 8.73 18.30
CA ARG A 364 1.84 8.68 18.61
C ARG A 364 2.59 7.76 17.63
N LYS A 365 2.07 6.58 17.34
CA LYS A 365 2.64 5.68 16.31
C LYS A 365 2.63 6.31 14.91
N ARG A 366 1.60 7.10 14.57
CA ARG A 366 1.54 7.84 13.30
C ARG A 366 2.61 8.94 13.25
N GLN A 367 2.77 9.70 14.35
CA GLN A 367 3.77 10.76 14.45
C GLN A 367 5.20 10.19 14.41
N ASP A 368 5.47 9.09 15.12
CA ASP A 368 6.77 8.40 15.09
C ASP A 368 7.10 7.87 13.68
N ARG A 369 6.11 7.32 12.97
CA ARG A 369 6.28 6.90 11.57
C ARG A 369 6.50 8.08 10.62
N ALA A 370 5.79 9.19 10.82
CA ALA A 370 5.96 10.40 10.03
C ALA A 370 7.36 10.99 10.24
N ARG A 371 7.80 11.11 11.51
CA ARG A 371 9.14 11.61 11.87
C ARG A 371 10.27 10.73 11.31
N LYS A 372 10.08 9.40 11.35
CA LYS A 372 11.05 8.47 10.76
C LYS A 372 11.16 8.64 9.24
N ARG A 373 10.04 8.86 8.55
CA ARG A 373 10.02 9.13 7.10
C ARG A 373 10.66 10.48 6.77
N GLU A 374 10.48 11.48 7.61
CA GLU A 374 11.06 12.80 7.44
C GLU A 374 12.59 12.75 7.59
N ILE A 375 13.08 12.03 8.60
CA ILE A 375 14.52 11.78 8.79
C ILE A 375 15.09 11.00 7.58
N GLU A 376 14.43 9.93 7.14
CA GLU A 376 14.85 9.17 5.97
C GLU A 376 14.84 10.01 4.67
N ARG A 377 13.90 10.95 4.57
CA ARG A 377 13.83 11.90 3.45
C ARG A 377 14.96 12.92 3.53
N GLU A 378 15.21 13.53 4.70
CA GLU A 378 16.32 14.48 4.91
C GLU A 378 17.68 13.82 4.68
N GLU A 379 17.88 12.59 5.15
CA GLU A 379 19.10 11.83 4.87
C GLU A 379 19.28 11.54 3.38
N ARG A 380 18.20 11.26 2.65
CA ARG A 380 18.23 11.08 1.19
C ARG A 380 18.54 12.40 0.47
N GLU A 381 17.86 13.48 0.84
CA GLU A 381 18.10 14.81 0.26
C GLU A 381 19.52 15.31 0.59
N SER A 382 20.05 15.05 1.78
CA SER A 382 21.43 15.35 2.15
C SER A 382 22.43 14.57 1.30
N LYS A 383 22.19 13.27 1.09
CA LYS A 383 23.02 12.44 0.19
C LYS A 383 22.98 12.94 -1.25
N VAL A 384 21.79 13.33 -1.75
CA VAL A 384 21.66 13.90 -3.10
C VAL A 384 22.42 15.24 -3.22
N ARG A 385 22.35 16.13 -2.20
CA ARG A 385 23.10 17.39 -2.18
C ARG A 385 24.61 17.15 -2.12
N GLU A 386 25.07 16.21 -1.31
CA GLU A 386 26.50 15.83 -1.23
C GLU A 386 27.00 15.26 -2.55
N ILE A 387 26.19 14.47 -3.22
CA ILE A 387 26.44 13.91 -4.54
C ILE A 387 26.52 15.02 -5.60
N SER A 388 25.54 15.94 -5.61
CA SER A 388 25.50 17.07 -6.54
C SER A 388 26.67 18.04 -6.35
N SER A 389 27.09 18.30 -5.09
CA SER A 389 28.25 19.15 -4.80
C SER A 389 29.55 18.53 -5.25
N ARG A 390 29.73 17.19 -5.09
CA ARG A 390 30.90 16.47 -5.57
C ARG A 390 30.98 16.37 -7.09
N ALA A 391 29.83 16.38 -7.79
CA ALA A 391 29.79 16.42 -9.24
C ALA A 391 30.23 17.79 -9.77
N ARG A 392 29.78 18.90 -9.14
CA ARG A 392 30.18 20.26 -9.52
C ARG A 392 31.66 20.56 -9.26
N SER A 393 32.24 20.05 -8.17
CA SER A 393 33.68 20.23 -7.87
C SER A 393 34.63 19.44 -8.78
N ARG A 394 34.12 18.56 -9.65
CA ARG A 394 34.90 17.83 -10.65
C ARG A 394 34.89 18.47 -12.03
N ASP A 395 33.91 19.33 -12.32
CA ASP A 395 33.85 20.12 -13.56
C ASP A 395 34.72 21.40 -13.50
N GLU A 396 35.15 21.81 -12.30
CA GLU A 396 36.12 22.87 -12.10
C GLU A 396 37.53 22.28 -11.97
N GLY A 397 37.97 21.51 -12.95
CA GLY A 397 39.37 21.13 -13.11
C GLY A 397 40.16 22.29 -13.66
N PRO A 398 41.50 22.40 -13.31
CA PRO A 398 42.27 23.62 -13.61
C PRO A 398 42.39 23.84 -15.11
N GLU A 399 41.97 25.01 -15.55
CA GLU A 399 42.45 25.58 -16.82
C GLU A 399 43.97 25.69 -16.78
N LEU A 400 44.61 24.94 -17.65
CA LEU A 400 45.98 25.13 -18.08
C LEU A 400 46.07 24.92 -19.60
#